data_caac1350a217e58a0bb047562e985861
#
_entry.id   caac1350a217e58a0bb047562e985861
#
_cell.length_a   1.000
_cell.length_b   1.000
_cell.length_c   1.000
_cell.angle_alpha   90.00
_cell.angle_beta   90.00
_cell.angle_gamma   90.00
#
_symmetry.space_group_name_H-M   'P 1'
#
loop_
_entity.id
_entity.type
_entity.pdbx_description
1 polymer ?
#
loop_
_entity_poly.entity_id
_entity_poly.type
_entity_poly.pdbx_seq_one_letter_code
_entity_poly.pdbx_strand_id
1 'polypeptide(L)'
;KAVPYDLTEDKDLKFDPDKILSLITDKTRLLILINPNNPTGSFVEKPAIDYLAKELEKHPQVTILSDEIYSRQIFDYKEMPTFFNYPNLRDRLIVLEGWSKAYSMTGWRLGWSYWPEHLVEHVNKLLINSVSCVNAAAQYAGIAALDGPEDSIKDMLDKFTLRRNLIHKGLNDLPGVECSLPGGAFYAFPNIKGTGMNGSEFCKKAMHEAGVAIVPGTAFGKTCNDYVRFSFAASRDNIMQALENIGKMLSK
;
A
#
# COMPACT_ATOMS: atom_id res chain seq x y z
N LYS A 1 22.00 1.62 5.83
CA LYS A 1 21.26 0.90 6.88
C LYS A 1 19.82 1.37 6.87
N ALA A 2 18.85 0.45 6.76
CA ALA A 2 17.43 0.77 6.90
C ALA A 2 17.10 1.04 8.38
N VAL A 3 16.28 2.08 8.61
CA VAL A 3 15.69 2.41 9.91
C VAL A 3 14.17 2.35 9.72
N PRO A 4 13.51 1.30 10.21
CA PRO A 4 12.06 1.19 10.11
C PRO A 4 11.38 2.14 11.11
N TYR A 5 10.19 2.61 10.76
CA TYR A 5 9.25 3.20 11.69
C TYR A 5 7.98 2.34 11.74
N ASP A 6 7.47 2.14 12.95
CA ASP A 6 6.28 1.33 13.14
C ASP A 6 5.02 2.16 12.94
N LEU A 7 4.05 1.60 12.25
CA LEU A 7 2.69 2.10 12.18
C LEU A 7 1.93 1.55 13.39
N THR A 8 1.21 2.41 14.12
CA THR A 8 0.56 2.04 15.38
C THR A 8 -0.96 2.08 15.26
N GLU A 9 -1.63 1.24 16.05
CA GLU A 9 -3.10 1.10 16.03
C GLU A 9 -3.81 2.38 16.48
N ASP A 10 -3.26 3.10 17.46
CA ASP A 10 -3.78 4.39 17.92
C ASP A 10 -3.80 5.47 16.82
N LYS A 11 -3.11 5.22 15.70
CA LYS A 11 -3.10 6.04 14.49
C LYS A 11 -3.74 5.33 13.28
N ASP A 12 -4.61 4.35 13.47
CA ASP A 12 -5.22 3.54 12.41
C ASP A 12 -4.19 2.94 11.43
N LEU A 13 -3.02 2.57 11.91
CA LEU A 13 -1.89 2.09 11.12
C LEU A 13 -1.43 3.09 10.03
N LYS A 14 -1.73 4.38 10.19
CA LYS A 14 -1.20 5.47 9.36
C LYS A 14 0.18 5.86 9.83
N PHE A 15 1.00 6.43 8.97
CA PHE A 15 2.26 6.97 9.43
C PHE A 15 2.03 8.27 10.25
N ASP A 16 2.86 8.43 11.27
CA ASP A 16 2.92 9.64 12.09
C ASP A 16 4.08 10.53 11.61
N PRO A 17 3.81 11.72 11.08
CA PRO A 17 4.87 12.63 10.63
C PRO A 17 5.89 12.97 11.69
N ASP A 18 5.48 13.19 12.96
CA ASP A 18 6.40 13.52 14.04
C ASP A 18 7.35 12.37 14.35
N LYS A 19 6.84 11.14 14.33
CA LYS A 19 7.66 9.94 14.50
C LYS A 19 8.67 9.79 13.35
N ILE A 20 8.27 10.03 12.11
CA ILE A 20 9.18 10.01 10.96
C ILE A 20 10.27 11.07 11.13
N LEU A 21 9.89 12.29 11.43
CA LEU A 21 10.82 13.41 11.59
C LEU A 21 11.83 13.17 12.72
N SER A 22 11.39 12.56 13.83
CA SER A 22 12.26 12.22 14.96
C SER A 22 13.36 11.20 14.63
N LEU A 23 13.18 10.41 13.56
CA LEU A 23 14.15 9.43 13.08
C LEU A 23 15.15 9.99 12.06
N ILE A 24 14.89 11.21 11.55
CA ILE A 24 15.80 11.86 10.59
C ILE A 24 17.03 12.37 11.32
N THR A 25 18.19 12.05 10.78
CA THR A 25 19.51 12.51 11.25
C THR A 25 20.31 13.05 10.07
N ASP A 26 21.50 13.64 10.35
CA ASP A 26 22.43 14.09 9.31
C ASP A 26 22.91 12.96 8.38
N LYS A 27 22.73 11.71 8.81
CA LYS A 27 23.07 10.51 8.01
C LYS A 27 21.92 10.02 7.15
N THR A 28 20.71 10.52 7.35
CA THR A 28 19.53 10.11 6.56
C THR A 28 19.66 10.63 5.14
N ARG A 29 19.50 9.77 4.15
CA ARG A 29 19.61 10.09 2.71
C ARG A 29 18.34 9.81 1.93
N LEU A 30 17.53 8.87 2.41
CA LEU A 30 16.32 8.45 1.71
C LEU A 30 15.19 8.21 2.72
N LEU A 31 14.06 8.82 2.48
CA LEU A 31 12.79 8.53 3.15
C LEU A 31 11.89 7.81 2.13
N ILE A 32 11.39 6.64 2.50
CA ILE A 32 10.46 5.87 1.66
C ILE A 32 9.08 5.92 2.31
N LEU A 33 8.10 6.38 1.57
CA LEU A 33 6.71 6.46 1.98
C LEU A 33 5.84 5.72 0.97
N ILE A 34 4.85 4.99 1.46
CA ILE A 34 3.88 4.25 0.63
C ILE A 34 2.49 4.71 1.04
N ASN A 35 1.79 5.41 0.14
CA ASN A 35 0.44 5.92 0.40
C ASN A 35 -0.42 5.85 -0.87
N PRO A 36 -1.57 5.15 -0.87
CA PRO A 36 -2.08 4.22 0.16
C PRO A 36 -1.14 3.06 0.47
N ASN A 37 -1.18 2.56 1.70
CA ASN A 37 -0.16 1.67 2.21
C ASN A 37 -0.42 0.18 1.90
N ASN A 38 0.63 -0.52 1.53
CA ASN A 38 0.73 -1.97 1.55
C ASN A 38 1.76 -2.34 2.63
N PRO A 39 1.41 -3.06 3.70
CA PRO A 39 0.28 -4.02 3.80
C PRO A 39 -1.00 -3.51 4.47
N THR A 40 -1.00 -2.34 5.10
CA THR A 40 -2.05 -1.97 6.06
C THR A 40 -3.38 -1.53 5.44
N GLY A 41 -3.37 -1.12 4.17
CA GLY A 41 -4.53 -0.48 3.56
C GLY A 41 -4.81 0.92 4.10
N SER A 42 -3.97 1.44 4.99
CA SER A 42 -4.15 2.78 5.54
C SER A 42 -3.93 3.86 4.48
N PHE A 43 -4.60 4.98 4.67
CA PHE A 43 -4.49 6.16 3.83
C PHE A 43 -4.16 7.37 4.69
N VAL A 44 -3.13 8.10 4.29
CA VAL A 44 -2.69 9.31 4.99
C VAL A 44 -3.25 10.53 4.26
N GLU A 45 -3.97 11.35 5.01
CA GLU A 45 -4.69 12.48 4.49
C GLU A 45 -3.80 13.69 4.27
N LYS A 46 -4.28 14.63 3.46
CA LYS A 46 -3.56 15.82 3.05
C LYS A 46 -2.93 16.64 4.20
N PRO A 47 -3.60 16.88 5.35
CA PRO A 47 -2.98 17.68 6.43
C PRO A 47 -1.67 17.07 6.97
N ALA A 48 -1.57 15.75 7.07
CA ALA A 48 -0.35 15.08 7.51
C ALA A 48 0.76 15.15 6.46
N ILE A 49 0.38 15.06 5.17
CA ILE A 49 1.33 15.23 4.05
C ILE A 49 1.82 16.68 3.97
N ASP A 50 0.91 17.68 4.11
CA ASP A 50 1.27 19.11 4.13
C ASP A 50 2.29 19.41 5.23
N TYR A 51 2.03 18.89 6.44
CA TYR A 51 2.93 19.07 7.58
C TYR A 51 4.28 18.42 7.35
N LEU A 52 4.30 17.17 6.93
CA LEU A 52 5.54 16.44 6.66
C LEU A 52 6.35 17.10 5.54
N ALA A 53 5.69 17.54 4.46
CA ALA A 53 6.34 18.21 3.35
C ALA A 53 7.04 19.51 3.80
N LYS A 54 6.35 20.32 4.61
CA LYS A 54 6.89 21.56 5.17
C LYS A 54 8.11 21.30 6.09
N GLU A 55 8.00 20.32 6.97
CA GLU A 55 9.09 19.99 7.88
C GLU A 55 10.30 19.39 7.15
N LEU A 56 10.07 18.61 6.09
CA LEU A 56 11.14 18.07 5.26
C LEU A 56 11.96 19.14 4.54
N GLU A 57 11.47 20.36 4.36
CA GLU A 57 12.28 21.47 3.83
C GLU A 57 13.51 21.77 4.71
N LYS A 58 13.44 21.49 6.00
CA LYS A 58 14.56 21.63 6.95
C LYS A 58 15.63 20.54 6.81
N HIS A 59 15.36 19.50 6.01
CA HIS A 59 16.23 18.34 5.81
C HIS A 59 16.62 18.17 4.32
N PRO A 60 17.35 19.13 3.73
CA PRO A 60 17.64 19.14 2.29
C PRO A 60 18.45 17.93 1.80
N GLN A 61 19.16 17.23 2.70
CA GLN A 61 19.95 16.04 2.40
C GLN A 61 19.11 14.77 2.19
N VAL A 62 17.78 14.82 2.49
CA VAL A 62 16.90 13.67 2.42
C VAL A 62 16.15 13.64 1.08
N THR A 63 16.41 12.64 0.28
CA THR A 63 15.58 12.32 -0.90
C THR A 63 14.30 11.62 -0.45
N ILE A 64 13.16 11.96 -1.07
CA ILE A 64 11.86 11.39 -0.77
C ILE A 64 11.51 10.43 -1.90
N LEU A 65 11.20 9.17 -1.57
CA LEU A 65 10.60 8.22 -2.49
C LEU A 65 9.15 8.00 -2.06
N SER A 66 8.21 8.47 -2.87
CA SER A 66 6.78 8.31 -2.67
C SER A 66 6.27 7.21 -3.61
N ASP A 67 5.90 6.06 -3.04
CA ASP A 67 5.24 4.98 -3.78
C ASP A 67 3.72 5.24 -3.74
N GLU A 68 3.18 5.65 -4.88
CA GLU A 68 1.79 6.06 -5.05
C GLU A 68 1.01 5.09 -5.94
N ILE A 69 1.51 3.85 -6.11
CA ILE A 69 0.94 2.84 -7.02
C ILE A 69 -0.56 2.56 -6.78
N TYR A 70 -1.09 2.88 -5.60
CA TYR A 70 -2.50 2.75 -5.24
C TYR A 70 -3.27 4.08 -5.27
N SER A 71 -2.71 5.14 -5.85
CA SER A 71 -3.26 6.51 -5.87
C SER A 71 -4.72 6.59 -6.30
N ARG A 72 -5.14 5.74 -7.24
CA ARG A 72 -6.51 5.66 -7.76
C ARG A 72 -7.41 4.64 -7.03
N GLN A 73 -6.90 4.03 -5.96
CA GLN A 73 -7.62 3.07 -5.12
C GLN A 73 -7.72 3.63 -3.70
N ILE A 74 -8.36 4.78 -3.58
CA ILE A 74 -8.67 5.45 -2.31
C ILE A 74 -10.18 5.40 -2.07
N PHE A 75 -10.58 5.17 -0.82
CA PHE A 75 -11.96 5.03 -0.42
C PHE A 75 -12.37 6.19 0.47
N ASP A 76 -13.59 6.71 0.27
CA ASP A 76 -14.18 7.78 1.09
C ASP A 76 -13.44 9.14 1.02
N TYR A 77 -12.44 9.29 0.14
CA TYR A 77 -11.63 10.50 -0.06
C TYR A 77 -11.80 11.02 -1.48
N LYS A 78 -11.66 12.35 -1.64
CA LYS A 78 -11.89 13.00 -2.94
C LYS A 78 -10.65 12.99 -3.82
N GLU A 79 -9.46 13.10 -3.22
CA GLU A 79 -8.19 13.15 -3.94
C GLU A 79 -7.06 12.51 -3.16
N MET A 80 -6.06 12.05 -3.89
CA MET A 80 -4.81 11.54 -3.36
C MET A 80 -3.85 12.70 -3.08
N PRO A 81 -3.40 12.92 -1.82
CA PRO A 81 -2.34 13.87 -1.54
C PRO A 81 -0.99 13.30 -2.01
N THR A 82 -0.33 14.02 -2.91
CA THR A 82 0.96 13.64 -3.45
C THR A 82 2.04 14.65 -3.10
N PHE A 83 3.26 14.17 -2.84
CA PHE A 83 4.43 15.05 -2.65
C PHE A 83 4.80 15.83 -3.92
N PHE A 84 4.30 15.42 -5.08
CA PHE A 84 4.51 16.14 -6.33
C PHE A 84 3.91 17.58 -6.33
N ASN A 85 2.93 17.83 -5.47
CA ASN A 85 2.29 19.15 -5.31
C ASN A 85 3.17 20.17 -4.56
N TYR A 86 4.36 19.79 -4.08
CA TYR A 86 5.27 20.67 -3.33
C TYR A 86 6.52 20.98 -4.18
N PRO A 87 6.54 22.14 -4.91
CA PRO A 87 7.63 22.48 -5.83
C PRO A 87 9.01 22.47 -5.19
N ASN A 88 9.11 22.90 -3.94
CA ASN A 88 10.37 22.98 -3.18
C ASN A 88 11.01 21.60 -2.86
N LEU A 89 10.26 20.52 -3.06
CA LEU A 89 10.73 19.15 -2.83
C LEU A 89 11.11 18.42 -4.13
N ARG A 90 10.71 18.92 -5.30
CA ARG A 90 10.80 18.21 -6.59
C ARG A 90 12.23 17.84 -6.98
N ASP A 91 13.22 18.64 -6.63
CA ASP A 91 14.63 18.36 -6.94
C ASP A 91 15.23 17.17 -6.16
N ARG A 92 14.45 16.59 -5.24
CA ARG A 92 14.81 15.43 -4.43
C ARG A 92 13.65 14.50 -4.18
N LEU A 93 12.64 14.56 -5.04
CA LEU A 93 11.45 13.71 -5.01
C LEU A 93 11.53 12.64 -6.09
N ILE A 94 11.25 11.40 -5.71
CA ILE A 94 11.01 10.28 -6.60
C ILE A 94 9.57 9.84 -6.37
N VAL A 95 8.76 9.77 -7.43
CA VAL A 95 7.39 9.23 -7.37
C VAL A 95 7.33 7.95 -8.19
N LEU A 96 6.77 6.91 -7.61
CA LEU A 96 6.51 5.64 -8.29
C LEU A 96 5.00 5.50 -8.49
N GLU A 97 4.62 5.18 -9.72
CA GLU A 97 3.23 4.99 -10.14
C GLU A 97 3.15 3.96 -11.28
N GLY A 98 1.98 3.56 -11.68
CA GLY A 98 1.83 2.65 -12.82
C GLY A 98 0.42 2.14 -13.07
N TRP A 99 0.29 1.39 -14.14
CA TRP A 99 -0.98 0.87 -14.64
C TRP A 99 -1.44 -0.40 -13.92
N SER A 100 -0.52 -1.08 -13.23
CA SER A 100 -0.78 -2.40 -12.64
C SER A 100 -2.04 -2.44 -11.75
N LYS A 101 -2.27 -1.40 -10.97
CA LYS A 101 -3.34 -1.36 -9.96
C LYS A 101 -4.56 -0.58 -10.45
N ALA A 102 -4.36 0.67 -10.81
CA ALA A 102 -5.43 1.56 -11.26
C ALA A 102 -6.18 1.03 -12.49
N TYR A 103 -5.47 0.41 -13.43
CA TYR A 103 -6.03 -0.08 -14.68
C TYR A 103 -6.14 -1.61 -14.75
N SER A 104 -5.93 -2.32 -13.63
CA SER A 104 -5.93 -3.80 -13.57
C SER A 104 -4.96 -4.46 -14.57
N MET A 105 -3.84 -3.79 -14.89
CA MET A 105 -2.86 -4.18 -15.90
C MET A 105 -1.61 -4.84 -15.30
N THR A 106 -1.77 -5.71 -14.30
CA THR A 106 -0.64 -6.34 -13.60
C THR A 106 0.28 -7.16 -14.51
N GLY A 107 -0.31 -7.87 -15.49
CA GLY A 107 0.40 -8.71 -16.47
C GLY A 107 1.11 -7.92 -17.57
N TRP A 108 0.77 -6.66 -17.80
CA TRP A 108 1.37 -5.82 -18.83
C TRP A 108 2.76 -5.29 -18.46
N ARG A 109 3.12 -5.34 -17.15
CA ARG A 109 4.42 -4.94 -16.63
C ARG A 109 4.80 -3.50 -16.99
N LEU A 110 3.86 -2.57 -16.81
CA LEU A 110 3.98 -1.17 -17.17
C LEU A 110 3.88 -0.29 -15.93
N GLY A 111 4.87 0.56 -15.75
CA GLY A 111 4.94 1.55 -14.68
C GLY A 111 5.69 2.77 -15.13
N TRP A 112 5.62 3.85 -14.40
CA TRP A 112 6.37 5.06 -14.61
C TRP A 112 6.87 5.63 -13.29
N SER A 113 7.87 6.48 -13.38
CA SER A 113 8.40 7.17 -12.20
C SER A 113 8.88 8.57 -12.57
N TYR A 114 8.66 9.49 -11.64
CA TYR A 114 9.27 10.81 -11.69
C TYR A 114 10.61 10.79 -10.95
N TRP A 115 11.60 11.44 -11.51
CA TRP A 115 12.93 11.54 -10.93
C TRP A 115 13.46 12.97 -10.98
N PRO A 116 14.27 13.41 -10.01
CA PRO A 116 15.05 14.62 -10.12
C PRO A 116 15.94 14.59 -11.36
N GLU A 117 16.05 15.72 -12.08
CA GLU A 117 16.75 15.80 -13.35
C GLU A 117 18.19 15.25 -13.28
N HIS A 118 18.93 15.58 -12.23
CA HIS A 118 20.31 15.13 -12.03
C HIS A 118 20.46 13.60 -11.87
N LEU A 119 19.40 12.86 -11.59
CA LEU A 119 19.41 11.39 -11.48
C LEU A 119 18.95 10.68 -12.74
N VAL A 120 18.29 11.37 -13.67
CA VAL A 120 17.64 10.74 -14.86
C VAL A 120 18.64 9.96 -15.71
N GLU A 121 19.83 10.51 -15.98
CA GLU A 121 20.86 9.81 -16.77
C GLU A 121 21.30 8.50 -16.09
N HIS A 122 21.52 8.52 -14.79
CA HIS A 122 21.93 7.35 -14.01
C HIS A 122 20.85 6.27 -13.98
N VAL A 123 19.59 6.68 -13.81
CA VAL A 123 18.44 5.77 -13.83
C VAL A 123 18.28 5.13 -15.20
N ASN A 124 18.40 5.90 -16.29
CA ASN A 124 18.33 5.39 -17.65
C ASN A 124 19.42 4.34 -17.91
N LYS A 125 20.66 4.58 -17.48
CA LYS A 125 21.74 3.58 -17.58
C LYS A 125 21.41 2.29 -16.85
N LEU A 126 20.82 2.37 -15.63
CA LEU A 126 20.39 1.20 -14.88
C LEU A 126 19.26 0.45 -15.59
N LEU A 127 18.25 1.16 -16.08
CA LEU A 127 17.12 0.57 -16.79
C LEU A 127 17.53 -0.16 -18.07
N ILE A 128 18.38 0.47 -18.90
CA ILE A 128 18.90 -0.15 -20.15
C ILE A 128 19.61 -1.47 -19.83
N ASN A 129 20.40 -1.51 -18.75
CA ASN A 129 21.21 -2.69 -18.40
C ASN A 129 20.47 -3.74 -17.55
N SER A 130 19.31 -3.40 -16.96
CA SER A 130 18.52 -4.33 -16.14
C SER A 130 17.30 -4.89 -16.84
N VAL A 131 16.54 -4.05 -17.56
CA VAL A 131 15.26 -4.42 -18.18
C VAL A 131 15.20 -4.11 -19.67
N SER A 132 16.23 -3.49 -20.24
CA SER A 132 16.36 -3.03 -21.62
C SER A 132 15.32 -1.96 -21.99
N CYS A 133 14.09 -2.35 -22.28
CA CYS A 133 12.98 -1.43 -22.55
C CYS A 133 11.64 -2.08 -22.19
N VAL A 134 10.63 -1.24 -22.05
CA VAL A 134 9.25 -1.68 -21.90
C VAL A 134 8.73 -2.23 -23.22
N ASN A 135 7.98 -3.32 -23.20
CA ASN A 135 7.34 -3.90 -24.37
C ASN A 135 6.54 -2.86 -25.16
N ALA A 136 6.75 -2.74 -26.48
CA ALA A 136 6.13 -1.71 -27.32
C ALA A 136 4.60 -1.79 -27.30
N ALA A 137 4.01 -2.99 -27.38
CA ALA A 137 2.56 -3.15 -27.32
C ALA A 137 2.00 -2.67 -25.96
N ALA A 138 2.73 -2.92 -24.85
CA ALA A 138 2.34 -2.43 -23.53
C ALA A 138 2.37 -0.90 -23.45
N GLN A 139 3.32 -0.22 -24.12
CA GLN A 139 3.36 1.25 -24.15
C GLN A 139 2.13 1.83 -24.85
N TYR A 140 1.72 1.29 -26.01
CA TYR A 140 0.48 1.71 -26.69
C TYR A 140 -0.76 1.42 -25.87
N ALA A 141 -0.81 0.26 -25.18
CA ALA A 141 -1.90 -0.05 -24.26
C ALA A 141 -1.96 0.94 -23.08
N GLY A 142 -0.79 1.37 -22.58
CA GLY A 142 -0.70 2.38 -21.52
C GLY A 142 -1.24 3.74 -21.95
N ILE A 143 -0.92 4.18 -23.17
CA ILE A 143 -1.47 5.42 -23.77
C ILE A 143 -3.00 5.31 -23.88
N ALA A 144 -3.50 4.21 -24.46
CA ALA A 144 -4.93 3.99 -24.60
C ALA A 144 -5.67 3.95 -23.24
N ALA A 145 -5.01 3.45 -22.19
CA ALA A 145 -5.58 3.44 -20.85
C ALA A 145 -5.66 4.84 -20.23
N LEU A 146 -4.68 5.73 -20.51
CA LEU A 146 -4.67 7.11 -20.04
C LEU A 146 -5.68 7.99 -20.79
N ASP A 147 -5.80 7.79 -22.10
CA ASP A 147 -6.70 8.58 -22.98
C ASP A 147 -8.14 8.03 -22.95
N GLY A 148 -8.32 6.84 -22.39
CA GLY A 148 -9.62 6.15 -22.32
C GLY A 148 -10.55 6.71 -21.25
N PRO A 149 -11.83 6.25 -21.26
CA PRO A 149 -12.81 6.69 -20.30
C PRO A 149 -12.50 6.19 -18.88
N GLU A 150 -12.80 7.02 -17.89
CA GLU A 150 -12.60 6.72 -16.45
C GLU A 150 -13.63 5.71 -15.90
N ASP A 151 -14.67 5.35 -16.66
CA ASP A 151 -15.79 4.54 -16.19
C ASP A 151 -15.35 3.16 -15.63
N SER A 152 -14.38 2.51 -16.30
CA SER A 152 -13.87 1.21 -15.85
C SER A 152 -13.12 1.29 -14.51
N ILE A 153 -12.43 2.40 -14.26
CA ILE A 153 -11.72 2.65 -12.99
C ILE A 153 -12.75 2.89 -11.88
N LYS A 154 -13.75 3.70 -12.17
CA LYS A 154 -14.85 4.00 -11.24
C LYS A 154 -15.62 2.73 -10.86
N ASP A 155 -16.02 1.92 -11.85
CA ASP A 155 -16.68 0.63 -11.63
C ASP A 155 -15.84 -0.32 -10.79
N MET A 156 -14.52 -0.34 -11.02
CA MET A 156 -13.59 -1.13 -10.23
C MET A 156 -13.55 -0.63 -8.78
N LEU A 157 -13.44 0.69 -8.58
CA LEU A 157 -13.39 1.30 -7.25
C LEU A 157 -14.68 1.05 -6.46
N ASP A 158 -15.84 1.14 -7.08
CA ASP A 158 -17.12 0.83 -6.46
C ASP A 158 -17.17 -0.63 -5.99
N LYS A 159 -16.70 -1.58 -6.82
CA LYS A 159 -16.60 -2.99 -6.43
C LYS A 159 -15.61 -3.21 -5.29
N PHE A 160 -14.47 -2.52 -5.29
CA PHE A 160 -13.50 -2.60 -4.20
C PHE A 160 -14.05 -2.00 -2.91
N THR A 161 -14.82 -0.93 -2.97
CA THR A 161 -15.50 -0.34 -1.81
C THR A 161 -16.44 -1.36 -1.15
N LEU A 162 -17.25 -2.05 -1.94
CA LEU A 162 -18.13 -3.10 -1.41
C LEU A 162 -17.35 -4.27 -0.78
N ARG A 163 -16.26 -4.70 -1.42
CA ARG A 163 -15.40 -5.78 -0.90
C ARG A 163 -14.66 -5.37 0.36
N ARG A 164 -14.16 -4.12 0.42
CA ARG A 164 -13.55 -3.53 1.62
C ARG A 164 -14.51 -3.58 2.81
N ASN A 165 -15.73 -3.10 2.62
CA ASN A 165 -16.73 -3.08 3.68
C ASN A 165 -17.10 -4.49 4.14
N LEU A 166 -17.21 -5.43 3.20
CA LEU A 166 -17.48 -6.83 3.48
C LEU A 166 -16.36 -7.47 4.31
N ILE A 167 -15.10 -7.35 3.86
CA ILE A 167 -13.98 -7.99 4.56
C ILE A 167 -13.72 -7.34 5.93
N HIS A 168 -13.81 -6.00 6.01
CA HIS A 168 -13.65 -5.28 7.28
C HIS A 168 -14.68 -5.74 8.32
N LYS A 169 -15.97 -5.76 7.94
CA LYS A 169 -17.02 -6.25 8.83
C LYS A 169 -16.77 -7.71 9.22
N GLY A 170 -16.54 -8.59 8.23
CA GLY A 170 -16.37 -10.01 8.47
C GLY A 170 -15.15 -10.36 9.32
N LEU A 171 -14.06 -9.62 9.20
CA LEU A 171 -12.88 -9.81 10.05
C LEU A 171 -13.18 -9.40 11.51
N ASN A 172 -13.85 -8.27 11.72
CA ASN A 172 -14.21 -7.81 13.06
C ASN A 172 -15.34 -8.64 13.71
N ASP A 173 -16.09 -9.43 12.95
CA ASP A 173 -17.06 -10.40 13.45
C ASP A 173 -16.36 -11.71 13.94
N LEU A 174 -15.08 -11.92 13.63
CA LEU A 174 -14.32 -13.10 14.05
C LEU A 174 -13.80 -12.95 15.50
N PRO A 175 -13.82 -14.01 16.31
CA PRO A 175 -13.33 -13.95 17.68
C PRO A 175 -11.82 -13.68 17.75
N GLY A 176 -11.43 -12.63 18.48
CA GLY A 176 -10.03 -12.27 18.72
C GLY A 176 -9.33 -11.61 17.55
N VAL A 177 -10.07 -11.11 16.57
CA VAL A 177 -9.57 -10.38 15.40
C VAL A 177 -10.04 -8.94 15.42
N GLU A 178 -9.15 -7.99 15.23
CA GLU A 178 -9.44 -6.56 15.16
C GLU A 178 -8.83 -5.98 13.88
N CYS A 179 -9.63 -5.27 13.09
CA CYS A 179 -9.20 -4.72 11.81
C CYS A 179 -9.63 -3.27 11.68
N SER A 180 -8.68 -2.36 11.47
CA SER A 180 -8.97 -0.98 11.06
C SER A 180 -9.57 -0.95 9.66
N LEU A 181 -10.44 0.04 9.39
CA LEU A 181 -11.05 0.20 8.07
C LEU A 181 -9.99 0.64 7.05
N PRO A 182 -9.72 -0.13 5.99
CA PRO A 182 -8.78 0.29 4.95
C PRO A 182 -9.24 1.58 4.25
N GLY A 183 -8.36 2.57 4.17
CA GLY A 183 -8.61 3.84 3.48
C GLY A 183 -8.21 3.82 2.01
N GLY A 184 -7.40 2.83 1.60
CA GLY A 184 -6.94 2.67 0.22
C GLY A 184 -6.33 1.31 -0.07
N ALA A 185 -5.80 1.14 -1.27
CA ALA A 185 -5.29 -0.13 -1.81
C ALA A 185 -6.38 -1.24 -1.81
N PHE A 186 -6.00 -2.49 -1.69
CA PHE A 186 -6.94 -3.63 -1.59
C PHE A 186 -6.49 -4.65 -0.54
N TYR A 187 -5.94 -4.15 0.58
CA TYR A 187 -5.47 -4.97 1.69
C TYR A 187 -6.19 -4.62 2.99
N ALA A 188 -6.44 -5.65 3.79
CA ALA A 188 -6.81 -5.53 5.19
C ALA A 188 -5.69 -6.16 6.03
N PHE A 189 -5.35 -5.52 7.15
CA PHE A 189 -4.22 -5.91 8.00
C PHE A 189 -4.67 -6.04 9.46
N PRO A 190 -5.50 -7.06 9.76
CA PRO A 190 -6.01 -7.26 11.10
C PRO A 190 -4.94 -7.67 12.09
N ASN A 191 -5.09 -7.20 13.32
CA ASN A 191 -4.48 -7.73 14.52
C ASN A 191 -5.22 -9.02 14.90
N ILE A 192 -4.46 -10.10 15.10
CA ILE A 192 -5.01 -11.43 15.43
C ILE A 192 -4.59 -11.91 16.83
N LYS A 193 -3.98 -11.02 17.63
CA LYS A 193 -3.45 -11.33 18.96
C LYS A 193 -4.50 -11.98 19.88
N GLY A 194 -5.76 -11.53 19.80
CA GLY A 194 -6.86 -12.07 20.57
C GLY A 194 -7.21 -13.54 20.26
N THR A 195 -6.68 -14.09 19.14
CA THR A 195 -6.85 -15.53 18.81
C THR A 195 -5.87 -16.43 19.54
N GLY A 196 -4.88 -15.88 20.25
CA GLY A 196 -3.81 -16.62 20.92
C GLY A 196 -2.74 -17.19 20.00
N MET A 197 -2.79 -16.90 18.69
CA MET A 197 -1.81 -17.34 17.67
C MET A 197 -0.96 -16.15 17.21
N ASN A 198 0.28 -16.41 16.81
CA ASN A 198 1.05 -15.45 16.04
C ASN A 198 0.71 -15.53 14.54
N GLY A 199 1.13 -14.54 13.76
CA GLY A 199 0.79 -14.43 12.33
C GLY A 199 1.20 -15.64 11.50
N SER A 200 2.34 -16.26 11.80
CA SER A 200 2.83 -17.45 11.06
C SER A 200 1.98 -18.69 11.38
N GLU A 201 1.61 -18.89 12.63
CA GLU A 201 0.73 -19.98 13.08
C GLU A 201 -0.65 -19.82 12.49
N PHE A 202 -1.22 -18.62 12.58
CA PHE A 202 -2.52 -18.29 11.99
C PHE A 202 -2.55 -18.56 10.48
N CYS A 203 -1.54 -18.12 9.73
CA CYS A 203 -1.45 -18.35 8.29
C CYS A 203 -1.37 -19.85 7.94
N LYS A 204 -0.58 -20.64 8.68
CA LYS A 204 -0.49 -22.09 8.48
C LYS A 204 -1.84 -22.77 8.73
N LYS A 205 -2.49 -22.42 9.83
CA LYS A 205 -3.79 -22.98 10.19
C LYS A 205 -4.87 -22.58 9.18
N ALA A 206 -4.91 -21.30 8.78
CA ALA A 206 -5.81 -20.80 7.75
C ALA A 206 -5.63 -21.54 6.42
N MET A 207 -4.40 -21.82 6.00
CA MET A 207 -4.11 -22.57 4.78
C MET A 207 -4.60 -24.03 4.86
N HIS A 208 -4.27 -24.73 5.94
CA HIS A 208 -4.52 -26.16 6.04
C HIS A 208 -5.96 -26.52 6.46
N GLU A 209 -6.58 -25.73 7.33
CA GLU A 209 -7.90 -26.04 7.87
C GLU A 209 -9.02 -25.23 7.24
N ALA A 210 -8.73 -24.00 6.79
CA ALA A 210 -9.73 -23.12 6.16
C ALA A 210 -9.58 -23.00 4.65
N GLY A 211 -8.46 -23.46 4.05
CA GLY A 211 -8.17 -23.32 2.62
C GLY A 211 -7.94 -21.87 2.19
N VAL A 212 -7.48 -21.01 3.11
CA VAL A 212 -7.30 -19.58 2.88
C VAL A 212 -5.83 -19.19 2.92
N ALA A 213 -5.32 -18.71 1.77
CA ALA A 213 -3.95 -18.22 1.63
C ALA A 213 -3.85 -16.74 2.01
N ILE A 214 -3.12 -16.44 3.08
CA ILE A 214 -2.86 -15.09 3.59
C ILE A 214 -1.38 -14.92 3.94
N VAL A 215 -0.93 -13.69 4.14
CA VAL A 215 0.50 -13.40 4.37
C VAL A 215 0.72 -13.01 5.83
N PRO A 216 1.68 -13.63 6.54
CA PRO A 216 1.99 -13.25 7.91
C PRO A 216 2.58 -11.84 7.97
N GLY A 217 2.23 -11.09 9.00
CA GLY A 217 2.70 -9.71 9.19
C GLY A 217 4.22 -9.59 9.26
N THR A 218 4.90 -10.63 9.76
CA THR A 218 6.38 -10.68 9.84
C THR A 218 7.08 -10.56 8.48
N ALA A 219 6.38 -10.81 7.36
CA ALA A 219 6.89 -10.53 6.01
C ALA A 219 7.07 -9.02 5.74
N PHE A 220 6.43 -8.16 6.53
CA PHE A 220 6.46 -6.70 6.38
C PHE A 220 7.26 -5.98 7.47
N GLY A 221 7.52 -6.66 8.58
CA GLY A 221 8.30 -6.11 9.69
C GLY A 221 8.29 -7.03 10.90
N LYS A 222 9.38 -7.01 11.68
CA LYS A 222 9.52 -7.89 12.86
C LYS A 222 8.48 -7.58 13.95
N THR A 223 8.03 -6.33 14.02
CA THR A 223 7.03 -5.86 14.99
C THR A 223 5.61 -6.28 14.63
N CYS A 224 5.37 -6.77 13.40
CA CYS A 224 4.05 -7.18 12.91
C CYS A 224 3.73 -8.66 13.19
N ASN A 225 4.28 -9.26 14.27
CA ASN A 225 4.09 -10.67 14.58
C ASN A 225 2.63 -11.06 14.86
N ASP A 226 1.85 -10.11 15.39
CA ASP A 226 0.44 -10.31 15.75
C ASP A 226 -0.53 -9.91 14.62
N TYR A 227 0.00 -9.70 13.40
CA TYR A 227 -0.78 -9.27 12.24
C TYR A 227 -0.73 -10.28 11.10
N VAL A 228 -1.75 -10.23 10.25
CA VAL A 228 -1.78 -10.94 8.97
C VAL A 228 -2.35 -10.03 7.87
N ARG A 229 -1.89 -10.19 6.63
CA ARG A 229 -2.43 -9.44 5.49
C ARG A 229 -3.39 -10.28 4.68
N PHE A 230 -4.61 -9.79 4.56
CA PHE A 230 -5.59 -10.24 3.57
C PHE A 230 -5.55 -9.35 2.33
N SER A 231 -5.85 -9.94 1.17
CA SER A 231 -6.16 -9.21 -0.04
C SER A 231 -7.64 -9.39 -0.36
N PHE A 232 -8.37 -8.27 -0.57
CA PHE A 232 -9.75 -8.33 -1.03
C PHE A 232 -9.89 -8.12 -2.55
N ALA A 233 -8.80 -8.30 -3.29
CA ALA A 233 -8.80 -8.43 -4.75
C ALA A 233 -9.30 -9.82 -5.20
N ALA A 234 -10.41 -10.26 -4.63
CA ALA A 234 -11.07 -11.53 -4.89
C ALA A 234 -12.57 -11.32 -5.13
N SER A 235 -13.30 -12.33 -5.60
CA SER A 235 -14.75 -12.23 -5.72
C SER A 235 -15.42 -12.09 -4.35
N ARG A 236 -16.61 -11.48 -4.32
CA ARG A 236 -17.41 -11.37 -3.09
C ARG A 236 -17.63 -12.74 -2.44
N ASP A 237 -17.96 -13.74 -3.24
CA ASP A 237 -18.26 -15.09 -2.75
C ASP A 237 -17.03 -15.75 -2.13
N ASN A 238 -15.85 -15.57 -2.75
CA ASN A 238 -14.59 -16.08 -2.19
C ASN A 238 -14.24 -15.39 -0.86
N ILE A 239 -14.50 -14.08 -0.73
CA ILE A 239 -14.28 -13.36 0.53
C ILE A 239 -15.22 -13.90 1.61
N MET A 240 -16.50 -14.06 1.31
CA MET A 240 -17.50 -14.61 2.24
C MET A 240 -17.13 -16.04 2.67
N GLN A 241 -16.78 -16.90 1.72
CA GLN A 241 -16.37 -18.28 2.01
C GLN A 241 -15.11 -18.34 2.87
N ALA A 242 -14.12 -17.48 2.59
CA ALA A 242 -12.90 -17.39 3.38
C ALA A 242 -13.19 -16.99 4.83
N LEU A 243 -14.03 -15.97 5.04
CA LEU A 243 -14.42 -15.51 6.37
C LEU A 243 -15.18 -16.60 7.15
N GLU A 244 -16.12 -17.29 6.50
CA GLU A 244 -16.87 -18.41 7.10
C GLU A 244 -15.92 -19.56 7.51
N ASN A 245 -15.01 -19.94 6.63
CA ASN A 245 -14.06 -21.02 6.90
C ASN A 245 -13.10 -20.67 8.06
N ILE A 246 -12.59 -19.43 8.10
CA ILE A 246 -11.77 -18.95 9.21
C ILE A 246 -12.57 -18.93 10.52
N GLY A 247 -13.82 -18.49 10.48
CA GLY A 247 -14.70 -18.53 11.66
C GLY A 247 -14.87 -19.94 12.22
N LYS A 248 -15.10 -20.93 11.34
CA LYS A 248 -15.14 -22.36 11.73
C LYS A 248 -13.80 -22.87 12.31
N MET A 249 -12.69 -22.42 11.77
CA MET A 249 -11.35 -22.76 12.24
C MET A 249 -11.08 -22.21 13.65
N LEU A 250 -11.54 -20.97 13.92
CA LEU A 250 -11.36 -20.32 15.23
C LEU A 250 -12.30 -20.83 16.33
N SER A 251 -13.40 -21.48 15.94
CA SER A 251 -14.39 -22.03 16.87
C SER A 251 -14.07 -23.45 17.36
N LYS A 252 -12.99 -24.07 16.87
CA LYS A 252 -12.47 -25.37 17.29
C LYS A 252 -11.46 -25.23 18.43
#